data_29a93faa2840634d154c2caf5fe10872
#
_entry.id   29a93faa2840634d154c2caf5fe10872
#
_cell.length_a   1.000
_cell.length_b   1.000
_cell.length_c   1.000
_cell.angle_alpha   90.00
_cell.angle_beta   90.00
_cell.angle_gamma   90.00
#
_symmetry.space_group_name_H-M   'P 1'
#
loop_
_entity.id
_entity.type
_entity.pdbx_description
1 polymer ?
#
loop_
_entity_poly.entity_id
_entity_poly.type
_entity_poly.pdbx_seq_one_letter_code
_entity_poly.pdbx_strand_id
1 'polypeptide(L)'
;MRAVCGIDSVLARRKHSINNAFGGDTMLHSRDRILTTHCGSLPRPAELTRLYADRSAGKSVDEAALATLGKQAMNWVVPQQIASGIDIGNNGEQQREAFFLYVRHRMSGFGGAWNRRIFADVTKYAGYRAQQAAAHAATVAVSNTGTLPQAIGAVKYLDRAMVEAECDDFRFCLDAQENGFAEPFFTAPSPGIIAAAMLNAFYDNEQAYLDALGEALRVEYETIVRSGFLLQIDAPDLAMERHLTYQDRPLSDFLEFVERVVGTINRALVNIPRDRVRLHVCWGNYEGPHDCDVPLQDVLPVLLHANVGGLVLPFANPRHAHEYHVLEKLTLHPDQIIVAGVIDPLTHFIEHPEVVAERIERVVRAVGDPTRVIAGVDCGFDTSAGRGKVADDVVWAKMSAMAEGARIASARLF
;
A
#
# COMPACT_ATOMS: atom_id res chain seq x y z
N MET A 1 -31.63 -18.05 -39.82
CA MET A 1 -30.61 -19.00 -39.36
C MET A 1 -29.26 -18.31 -39.39
N ARG A 2 -28.79 -17.79 -38.25
CA ARG A 2 -27.42 -17.43 -37.87
C ARG A 2 -27.52 -16.41 -36.75
N ALA A 3 -27.56 -16.89 -35.50
CA ALA A 3 -27.22 -16.15 -34.29
C ALA A 3 -27.26 -17.09 -33.05
N VAL A 4 -26.40 -18.10 -33.00
CA VAL A 4 -26.11 -18.86 -31.76
C VAL A 4 -24.67 -19.34 -31.91
N CYS A 5 -23.69 -18.49 -31.64
CA CYS A 5 -22.28 -18.93 -31.56
C CYS A 5 -21.39 -17.93 -30.75
N GLY A 6 -21.92 -17.23 -29.76
CA GLY A 6 -21.15 -16.25 -28.96
C GLY A 6 -21.16 -16.51 -27.47
N ILE A 7 -22.04 -17.34 -26.97
CA ILE A 7 -22.21 -17.53 -25.51
C ILE A 7 -21.35 -18.68 -24.96
N ASP A 8 -21.04 -19.68 -25.78
CA ASP A 8 -20.25 -20.85 -25.33
C ASP A 8 -18.75 -20.57 -25.11
N SER A 9 -18.18 -19.56 -25.77
CA SER A 9 -16.76 -19.22 -25.64
C SER A 9 -16.44 -18.47 -24.32
N VAL A 10 -17.41 -17.74 -23.79
CA VAL A 10 -17.27 -17.04 -22.48
C VAL A 10 -17.44 -18.02 -21.32
N LEU A 11 -18.33 -19.00 -21.48
CA LEU A 11 -18.55 -20.06 -20.48
C LEU A 11 -17.42 -21.11 -20.47
N ALA A 12 -16.75 -21.34 -21.58
CA ALA A 12 -15.61 -22.27 -21.66
C ALA A 12 -14.36 -21.72 -20.95
N ARG A 13 -14.14 -20.41 -20.92
CA ARG A 13 -13.05 -19.77 -20.14
C ARG A 13 -13.30 -19.82 -18.63
N ARG A 14 -14.56 -19.91 -18.17
CA ARG A 14 -14.92 -20.06 -16.75
C ARG A 14 -14.65 -21.45 -16.17
N LYS A 15 -14.50 -22.51 -16.98
CA LYS A 15 -14.32 -23.89 -16.47
C LYS A 15 -12.87 -24.30 -16.21
N HIS A 16 -11.85 -23.50 -16.57
CA HIS A 16 -10.45 -23.83 -16.34
C HIS A 16 -9.85 -23.25 -15.04
N SER A 17 -10.63 -22.51 -14.23
CA SER A 17 -10.14 -21.77 -13.06
C SER A 17 -10.58 -22.32 -11.69
N ILE A 18 -11.17 -23.52 -11.57
CA ILE A 18 -11.76 -23.95 -10.28
C ILE A 18 -10.91 -24.97 -9.51
N ASN A 19 -9.74 -25.36 -9.98
CA ASN A 19 -8.98 -26.47 -9.36
C ASN A 19 -7.67 -26.09 -8.65
N ASN A 20 -7.41 -24.82 -8.34
CA ASN A 20 -6.37 -24.42 -7.40
C ASN A 20 -7.00 -23.54 -6.31
N ALA A 21 -6.87 -23.90 -5.05
CA ALA A 21 -7.45 -23.15 -3.92
C ALA A 21 -6.94 -21.69 -3.83
N PHE A 22 -5.85 -21.36 -4.55
CA PHE A 22 -5.24 -20.05 -4.71
C PHE A 22 -4.83 -19.82 -6.18
N GLY A 23 -5.73 -20.10 -7.12
CA GLY A 23 -5.47 -20.08 -8.56
C GLY A 23 -5.12 -18.71 -9.12
N GLY A 24 -3.85 -18.48 -9.27
CA GLY A 24 -3.20 -17.38 -10.00
C GLY A 24 -1.76 -17.78 -10.29
N ASP A 25 -1.21 -17.28 -11.41
CA ASP A 25 0.20 -17.43 -11.72
C ASP A 25 1.06 -16.78 -10.62
N THR A 26 2.33 -17.16 -10.52
CA THR A 26 3.33 -16.51 -9.65
C THR A 26 3.43 -15.03 -9.97
N MET A 27 3.78 -14.18 -8.98
CA MET A 27 4.00 -12.74 -9.16
C MET A 27 4.91 -12.46 -10.38
N LEU A 28 4.53 -11.45 -11.17
CA LEU A 28 5.26 -11.11 -12.39
C LEU A 28 6.67 -10.58 -12.07
N HIS A 29 7.60 -10.92 -12.96
CA HIS A 29 8.98 -10.44 -12.98
C HIS A 29 9.22 -9.60 -14.23
N SER A 30 10.17 -8.69 -14.19
CA SER A 30 10.66 -7.89 -15.32
C SER A 30 11.52 -8.73 -16.27
N ARG A 31 10.90 -9.63 -17.05
CA ARG A 31 11.66 -10.64 -17.83
C ARG A 31 12.36 -10.08 -19.06
N ASP A 32 11.72 -9.18 -19.78
CA ASP A 32 12.14 -8.60 -21.06
C ASP A 32 12.09 -7.06 -21.04
N ARG A 33 11.57 -6.49 -20.00
CA ARG A 33 11.51 -5.06 -19.72
C ARG A 33 11.22 -4.81 -18.24
N ILE A 34 11.57 -3.64 -17.76
CA ILE A 34 11.17 -3.17 -16.42
C ILE A 34 9.65 -2.96 -16.39
N LEU A 35 8.97 -3.65 -15.51
CA LEU A 35 7.55 -3.45 -15.23
C LEU A 35 7.33 -2.23 -14.33
N THR A 36 6.11 -1.67 -14.37
CA THR A 36 5.71 -0.50 -13.61
C THR A 36 4.55 -0.79 -12.67
N THR A 37 4.57 -0.19 -11.47
CA THR A 37 3.52 -0.31 -10.46
C THR A 37 3.46 0.94 -9.59
N HIS A 38 2.57 0.95 -8.59
CA HIS A 38 2.49 1.97 -7.54
C HIS A 38 2.11 1.33 -6.18
N CYS A 39 1.96 2.18 -5.13
CA CYS A 39 1.73 1.67 -3.76
C CYS A 39 0.25 1.52 -3.36
N GLY A 40 -0.70 1.85 -4.23
CA GLY A 40 -2.13 1.57 -3.97
C GLY A 40 -3.01 2.81 -4.03
N SER A 41 -2.97 3.68 -3.02
CA SER A 41 -3.90 4.81 -2.94
C SER A 41 -3.65 5.88 -3.99
N LEU A 42 -4.73 6.30 -4.64
CA LEU A 42 -4.76 7.31 -5.71
C LEU A 42 -5.69 8.46 -5.31
N PRO A 43 -5.56 9.66 -5.93
CA PRO A 43 -6.40 10.80 -5.64
C PRO A 43 -7.89 10.46 -5.70
N ARG A 44 -8.65 10.93 -4.72
CA ARG A 44 -10.10 10.75 -4.64
C ARG A 44 -10.82 12.02 -5.09
N PRO A 45 -11.97 11.91 -5.79
CA PRO A 45 -12.82 13.06 -6.09
C PRO A 45 -13.20 13.83 -4.80
N ALA A 46 -13.27 15.16 -4.90
CA ALA A 46 -13.51 16.03 -3.74
C ALA A 46 -14.82 15.72 -3.01
N GLU A 47 -15.86 15.29 -3.74
CA GLU A 47 -17.14 14.91 -3.14
C GLU A 47 -17.01 13.63 -2.30
N LEU A 48 -16.33 12.59 -2.83
CA LEU A 48 -16.05 11.35 -2.11
C LEU A 48 -15.19 11.63 -0.87
N THR A 49 -14.14 12.46 -1.01
CA THR A 49 -13.27 12.89 0.09
C THR A 49 -14.07 13.56 1.20
N ARG A 50 -15.01 14.45 0.87
CA ARG A 50 -15.86 15.14 1.85
C ARG A 50 -16.75 14.15 2.61
N LEU A 51 -17.38 13.20 1.93
CA LEU A 51 -18.21 12.18 2.59
C LEU A 51 -17.37 11.31 3.55
N TYR A 52 -16.17 10.89 3.17
CA TYR A 52 -15.27 10.18 4.07
C TYR A 52 -14.85 11.01 5.27
N ALA A 53 -14.51 12.29 5.08
CA ALA A 53 -14.18 13.21 6.17
C ALA A 53 -15.35 13.42 7.13
N ASP A 54 -16.56 13.62 6.61
CA ASP A 54 -17.79 13.79 7.40
C ASP A 54 -18.10 12.51 8.20
N ARG A 55 -18.03 11.32 7.58
CA ARG A 55 -18.18 10.04 8.26
C ARG A 55 -17.15 9.84 9.37
N SER A 56 -15.89 10.15 9.08
CA SER A 56 -14.79 10.04 10.05
C SER A 56 -14.96 11.02 11.23
N ALA A 57 -15.58 12.16 11.01
CA ALA A 57 -15.95 13.14 12.05
C ALA A 57 -17.23 12.77 12.83
N GLY A 58 -17.83 11.60 12.58
CA GLY A 58 -19.04 11.13 13.24
C GLY A 58 -20.33 11.79 12.76
N LYS A 59 -20.30 12.49 11.62
CA LYS A 59 -21.51 13.03 11.01
C LYS A 59 -22.29 11.95 10.27
N SER A 60 -23.60 12.10 10.18
CA SER A 60 -24.43 11.23 9.34
C SER A 60 -24.11 11.45 7.87
N VAL A 61 -23.87 10.37 7.13
CA VAL A 61 -23.65 10.35 5.68
C VAL A 61 -24.61 9.37 5.02
N ASP A 62 -24.92 9.60 3.75
CA ASP A 62 -25.62 8.61 2.93
C ASP A 62 -24.63 7.52 2.48
N GLU A 63 -24.70 6.35 3.13
CA GLU A 63 -23.80 5.21 2.86
C GLU A 63 -24.02 4.65 1.44
N ALA A 64 -25.22 4.76 0.86
CA ALA A 64 -25.48 4.33 -0.50
C ALA A 64 -24.84 5.28 -1.53
N ALA A 65 -24.91 6.60 -1.27
CA ALA A 65 -24.20 7.59 -2.06
C ALA A 65 -22.67 7.39 -1.97
N LEU A 66 -22.16 7.15 -0.76
CA LEU A 66 -20.72 6.89 -0.52
C LEU A 66 -20.25 5.66 -1.33
N ALA A 67 -20.97 4.56 -1.26
CA ALA A 67 -20.65 3.34 -2.01
C ALA A 67 -20.69 3.57 -3.53
N THR A 68 -21.68 4.32 -4.02
CA THR A 68 -21.83 4.64 -5.43
C THR A 68 -20.68 5.50 -5.94
N LEU A 69 -20.32 6.57 -5.21
CA LEU A 69 -19.21 7.45 -5.56
C LEU A 69 -17.87 6.72 -5.50
N GLY A 70 -17.65 5.82 -4.54
CA GLY A 70 -16.46 5.00 -4.46
C GLY A 70 -16.29 4.11 -5.71
N LYS A 71 -17.36 3.46 -6.19
CA LYS A 71 -17.36 2.67 -7.43
C LYS A 71 -17.12 3.54 -8.68
N GLN A 72 -17.74 4.70 -8.75
CA GLN A 72 -17.53 5.64 -9.87
C GLN A 72 -16.07 6.13 -9.90
N ALA A 73 -15.50 6.47 -8.75
CA ALA A 73 -14.12 6.88 -8.63
C ALA A 73 -13.15 5.76 -9.03
N MET A 74 -13.41 4.52 -8.63
CA MET A 74 -12.63 3.35 -9.08
C MET A 74 -12.71 3.17 -10.60
N ASN A 75 -13.90 3.25 -11.18
CA ASN A 75 -14.09 3.15 -12.63
C ASN A 75 -13.41 4.27 -13.41
N TRP A 76 -13.08 5.38 -12.75
CA TRP A 76 -12.31 6.48 -13.34
C TRP A 76 -10.81 6.27 -13.19
N VAL A 77 -10.29 5.86 -12.01
CA VAL A 77 -8.84 5.75 -11.78
C VAL A 77 -8.21 4.54 -12.47
N VAL A 78 -8.95 3.45 -12.71
CA VAL A 78 -8.41 2.24 -13.37
C VAL A 78 -7.97 2.54 -14.81
N PRO A 79 -8.81 3.12 -15.69
CA PRO A 79 -8.36 3.53 -17.03
C PRO A 79 -7.21 4.54 -17.02
N GLN A 80 -7.16 5.46 -16.04
CA GLN A 80 -6.07 6.44 -15.93
C GLN A 80 -4.73 5.76 -15.66
N GLN A 81 -4.70 4.76 -14.79
CA GLN A 81 -3.49 3.96 -14.54
C GLN A 81 -3.02 3.27 -15.83
N ILE A 82 -3.92 2.59 -16.53
CA ILE A 82 -3.62 1.89 -17.79
C ILE A 82 -3.09 2.88 -18.84
N ALA A 83 -3.76 4.02 -19.02
CA ALA A 83 -3.35 5.08 -19.96
C ALA A 83 -1.98 5.69 -19.61
N SER A 84 -1.63 5.71 -18.33
CA SER A 84 -0.32 6.18 -17.85
C SER A 84 0.79 5.14 -17.98
N GLY A 85 0.51 3.94 -18.50
CA GLY A 85 1.50 2.88 -18.71
C GLY A 85 1.85 2.08 -17.47
N ILE A 86 0.90 1.92 -16.53
CA ILE A 86 1.06 1.07 -15.35
C ILE A 86 0.72 -0.38 -15.71
N ASP A 87 1.67 -1.29 -15.48
CA ASP A 87 1.53 -2.72 -15.73
C ASP A 87 0.81 -3.47 -14.61
N ILE A 88 1.14 -3.11 -13.37
CA ILE A 88 0.62 -3.76 -12.16
C ILE A 88 -0.14 -2.71 -11.35
N GLY A 89 -1.47 -2.72 -11.48
CA GLY A 89 -2.34 -1.68 -10.93
C GLY A 89 -3.41 -2.21 -9.98
N ASN A 90 -4.18 -1.30 -9.36
CA ASN A 90 -5.22 -1.64 -8.40
C ASN A 90 -6.48 -0.75 -8.53
N ASN A 91 -7.40 -0.89 -7.56
CA ASN A 91 -8.63 -0.10 -7.46
C ASN A 91 -8.44 1.35 -6.97
N GLY A 92 -7.18 1.79 -6.74
CA GLY A 92 -6.85 3.11 -6.20
C GLY A 92 -7.30 3.36 -4.77
N GLU A 93 -7.76 2.33 -4.05
CA GLU A 93 -8.35 2.43 -2.70
C GLU A 93 -9.56 3.38 -2.62
N GLN A 94 -10.27 3.54 -3.72
CA GLN A 94 -11.33 4.54 -3.83
C GLN A 94 -12.51 4.25 -2.91
N GLN A 95 -12.74 2.98 -2.56
CA GLN A 95 -13.82 2.54 -1.67
C GLN A 95 -13.42 2.52 -0.18
N ARG A 96 -12.25 3.07 0.16
CA ARG A 96 -11.69 3.13 1.52
C ARG A 96 -11.41 4.58 1.94
N GLU A 97 -11.70 4.90 3.19
CA GLU A 97 -11.44 6.25 3.75
C GLU A 97 -9.94 6.51 4.00
N ALA A 98 -9.19 5.46 4.30
CA ALA A 98 -7.74 5.47 4.48
C ALA A 98 -7.22 4.04 4.37
N PHE A 99 -5.92 3.85 4.07
CA PHE A 99 -5.31 2.54 3.83
C PHE A 99 -5.43 1.55 5.02
N PHE A 100 -5.64 2.03 6.26
CA PHE A 100 -5.77 1.18 7.44
C PHE A 100 -7.06 1.40 8.27
N LEU A 101 -7.65 2.62 8.26
CA LEU A 101 -8.81 2.94 9.12
C LEU A 101 -10.07 2.17 8.76
N TYR A 102 -10.23 1.78 7.51
CA TYR A 102 -11.41 1.07 7.01
C TYR A 102 -11.67 -0.26 7.75
N VAL A 103 -10.65 -0.86 8.36
CA VAL A 103 -10.80 -2.12 9.10
C VAL A 103 -11.76 -2.00 10.28
N ARG A 104 -11.94 -0.80 10.84
CA ARG A 104 -12.93 -0.56 11.91
C ARG A 104 -14.38 -0.83 11.49
N HIS A 105 -14.65 -0.85 10.18
CA HIS A 105 -15.95 -1.19 9.61
C HIS A 105 -16.09 -2.69 9.30
N ARG A 106 -14.97 -3.42 9.27
CA ARG A 106 -14.89 -4.86 8.95
C ARG A 106 -14.59 -5.74 10.16
N MET A 107 -14.14 -5.14 11.27
CA MET A 107 -13.74 -5.86 12.48
C MET A 107 -14.48 -5.30 13.70
N SER A 108 -14.78 -6.17 14.66
CA SER A 108 -15.28 -5.78 15.98
C SER A 108 -14.15 -5.26 16.88
N GLY A 109 -14.52 -4.75 18.05
CA GLY A 109 -13.58 -4.41 19.12
C GLY A 109 -13.02 -3.00 19.09
N PHE A 110 -13.27 -2.22 18.04
CA PHE A 110 -12.79 -0.85 17.92
C PHE A 110 -13.82 0.17 18.40
N GLY A 111 -13.36 1.19 19.15
CA GLY A 111 -14.17 2.29 19.65
C GLY A 111 -13.34 3.29 20.44
N GLY A 112 -14.00 4.18 21.21
CA GLY A 112 -13.30 5.23 21.94
C GLY A 112 -12.58 6.23 21.02
N ALA A 113 -11.66 6.99 21.61
CA ALA A 113 -10.86 7.96 20.84
C ALA A 113 -9.53 8.21 21.57
N TRP A 114 -8.46 8.34 20.80
CA TRP A 114 -7.15 8.76 21.30
C TRP A 114 -6.37 9.52 20.23
N ASN A 115 -5.29 10.17 20.62
CA ASN A 115 -4.41 10.90 19.72
C ASN A 115 -3.03 10.25 19.71
N ARG A 116 -2.50 9.95 18.52
CA ARG A 116 -1.12 9.48 18.35
C ARG A 116 -0.12 10.56 18.76
N ARG A 117 1.08 10.15 19.08
CA ARG A 117 2.22 11.04 19.29
C ARG A 117 2.51 11.81 17.99
N ILE A 118 3.16 12.95 18.13
CA ILE A 118 3.70 13.72 17.00
C ILE A 118 5.06 13.14 16.64
N PHE A 119 5.36 13.07 15.35
CA PHE A 119 6.65 12.64 14.83
C PHE A 119 7.80 13.44 15.47
N ALA A 120 8.92 12.76 15.75
CA ALA A 120 10.07 13.34 16.42
C ALA A 120 10.70 14.50 15.64
N ASP A 121 10.83 14.34 14.32
CA ASP A 121 11.33 15.37 13.41
C ASP A 121 10.42 16.58 13.32
N VAL A 122 9.08 16.40 13.29
CA VAL A 122 8.10 17.49 13.36
C VAL A 122 8.22 18.25 14.67
N THR A 123 8.42 17.53 15.79
CA THR A 123 8.58 18.17 17.11
C THR A 123 9.90 18.94 17.22
N LYS A 124 10.96 18.46 16.58
CA LYS A 124 12.28 19.05 16.55
C LYS A 124 12.30 20.44 15.90
N TYR A 125 11.48 20.68 14.88
CA TYR A 125 11.49 21.91 14.10
C TYR A 125 10.20 22.72 14.33
N ALA A 126 10.22 23.66 15.29
CA ALA A 126 9.05 24.44 15.70
C ALA A 126 8.41 25.25 14.57
N GLY A 127 9.20 25.83 13.65
CA GLY A 127 8.70 26.57 12.48
C GLY A 127 7.94 25.65 11.52
N TYR A 128 8.50 24.49 11.20
CA TYR A 128 7.85 23.49 10.37
C TYR A 128 6.54 22.98 11.02
N ARG A 129 6.57 22.69 12.32
CA ARG A 129 5.38 22.27 13.07
C ARG A 129 4.24 23.29 12.99
N ALA A 130 4.55 24.59 13.10
CA ALA A 130 3.57 25.65 12.98
C ALA A 130 2.95 25.72 11.58
N GLN A 131 3.77 25.58 10.52
CA GLN A 131 3.29 25.52 9.13
C GLN A 131 2.37 24.30 8.89
N GLN A 132 2.76 23.12 9.36
CA GLN A 132 1.96 21.92 9.24
C GLN A 132 0.62 22.03 9.97
N ALA A 133 0.59 22.59 11.18
CA ALA A 133 -0.65 22.81 11.93
C ALA A 133 -1.61 23.75 11.18
N ALA A 134 -1.10 24.84 10.58
CA ALA A 134 -1.90 25.76 9.78
C ALA A 134 -2.44 25.09 8.50
N ALA A 135 -1.63 24.31 7.79
CA ALA A 135 -2.04 23.59 6.60
C ALA A 135 -3.11 22.52 6.92
N HIS A 136 -2.95 21.77 8.01
CA HIS A 136 -3.94 20.77 8.44
C HIS A 136 -5.28 21.40 8.82
N ALA A 137 -5.29 22.55 9.49
CA ALA A 137 -6.52 23.25 9.86
C ALA A 137 -7.34 23.72 8.65
N ALA A 138 -6.70 23.95 7.51
CA ALA A 138 -7.35 24.40 6.27
C ALA A 138 -7.83 23.25 5.36
N THR A 139 -7.51 21.99 5.69
CA THR A 139 -7.73 20.84 4.80
C THR A 139 -8.93 20.01 5.24
N VAL A 140 -9.87 19.72 4.32
CA VAL A 140 -10.93 18.74 4.52
C VAL A 140 -10.35 17.35 4.23
N ALA A 141 -10.17 16.56 5.27
CA ALA A 141 -9.54 15.25 5.12
C ALA A 141 -9.91 14.29 6.27
N VAL A 142 -9.72 13.01 6.04
CA VAL A 142 -9.78 11.98 7.09
C VAL A 142 -8.56 12.12 8.01
N SER A 143 -8.79 12.12 9.33
CA SER A 143 -7.70 12.17 10.31
C SER A 143 -6.98 10.82 10.37
N ASN A 144 -5.65 10.86 10.38
CA ASN A 144 -4.79 9.67 10.54
C ASN A 144 -3.87 9.74 11.77
N THR A 145 -3.96 10.81 12.55
CA THR A 145 -3.14 11.04 13.75
C THR A 145 -3.94 11.47 14.97
N GLY A 146 -5.08 12.14 14.78
CA GLY A 146 -5.94 12.60 15.88
C GLY A 146 -7.30 11.93 15.85
N THR A 147 -7.88 11.70 17.03
CA THR A 147 -9.21 11.10 17.19
C THR A 147 -9.35 9.72 16.54
N LEU A 148 -8.31 8.89 16.70
CA LEU A 148 -8.31 7.50 16.22
C LEU A 148 -9.04 6.58 17.20
N PRO A 149 -9.66 5.48 16.73
CA PRO A 149 -10.24 4.49 17.62
C PRO A 149 -9.17 3.73 18.41
N GLN A 150 -9.59 3.05 19.48
CA GLN A 150 -8.80 2.13 20.29
C GLN A 150 -9.39 0.73 20.19
N ALA A 151 -8.60 -0.31 20.48
CA ALA A 151 -9.12 -1.63 20.75
C ALA A 151 -9.71 -1.64 22.18
N ILE A 152 -11.03 -1.59 22.31
CA ILE A 152 -11.78 -1.59 23.58
C ILE A 152 -12.55 -2.90 23.81
N GLY A 153 -12.39 -3.87 22.94
CA GLY A 153 -13.01 -5.19 22.99
C GLY A 153 -12.27 -6.18 22.12
N ALA A 154 -12.75 -7.42 22.07
CA ALA A 154 -12.14 -8.46 21.25
C ALA A 154 -12.22 -8.13 19.76
N VAL A 155 -11.06 -8.07 19.10
CA VAL A 155 -10.95 -7.85 17.65
C VAL A 155 -11.23 -9.16 16.94
N LYS A 156 -12.23 -9.15 16.07
CA LYS A 156 -12.62 -10.28 15.20
C LYS A 156 -13.08 -9.74 13.86
N TYR A 157 -12.77 -10.42 12.78
CA TYR A 157 -13.34 -10.11 11.47
C TYR A 157 -14.85 -10.43 11.50
N LEU A 158 -15.68 -9.46 11.09
CA LEU A 158 -17.14 -9.58 11.22
C LEU A 158 -17.74 -10.43 10.09
N ASP A 159 -17.48 -10.03 8.85
CA ASP A 159 -18.04 -10.66 7.66
C ASP A 159 -17.10 -10.43 6.46
N ARG A 160 -17.00 -11.43 5.59
CA ARG A 160 -16.22 -11.33 4.34
C ARG A 160 -16.94 -10.53 3.26
N ALA A 161 -18.25 -10.37 3.35
CA ALA A 161 -19.07 -9.77 2.29
C ALA A 161 -18.51 -8.40 1.82
N MET A 162 -17.97 -7.59 2.72
CA MET A 162 -17.42 -6.28 2.35
C MET A 162 -16.15 -6.39 1.51
N VAL A 163 -15.22 -7.27 1.86
CA VAL A 163 -13.99 -7.44 1.07
C VAL A 163 -14.27 -8.21 -0.23
N GLU A 164 -15.18 -9.18 -0.20
CA GLU A 164 -15.65 -9.89 -1.40
C GLU A 164 -16.30 -8.92 -2.38
N ALA A 165 -17.20 -8.05 -1.91
CA ALA A 165 -17.84 -7.03 -2.75
C ALA A 165 -16.83 -6.04 -3.35
N GLU A 166 -15.82 -5.61 -2.59
CA GLU A 166 -14.76 -4.73 -3.11
C GLU A 166 -13.90 -5.43 -4.18
N CYS A 167 -13.59 -6.70 -3.99
CA CYS A 167 -12.90 -7.52 -4.99
C CYS A 167 -13.75 -7.74 -6.25
N ASP A 168 -15.04 -8.02 -6.10
CA ASP A 168 -15.96 -8.21 -7.21
C ASP A 168 -16.18 -6.92 -8.02
N ASP A 169 -16.32 -5.78 -7.34
CA ASP A 169 -16.42 -4.47 -7.96
C ASP A 169 -15.17 -4.18 -8.82
N PHE A 170 -13.98 -4.46 -8.29
CA PHE A 170 -12.74 -4.24 -9.04
C PHE A 170 -12.61 -5.20 -10.22
N ARG A 171 -12.97 -6.47 -10.06
CA ARG A 171 -13.00 -7.43 -11.16
C ARG A 171 -13.95 -6.99 -12.26
N PHE A 172 -15.16 -6.55 -11.90
CA PHE A 172 -16.14 -6.03 -12.86
C PHE A 172 -15.57 -4.82 -13.62
N CYS A 173 -14.87 -3.93 -12.93
CA CYS A 173 -14.22 -2.79 -13.56
C CYS A 173 -13.10 -3.24 -14.54
N LEU A 174 -12.29 -4.25 -14.17
CA LEU A 174 -11.25 -4.80 -15.05
C LEU A 174 -11.82 -5.49 -16.29
N ASP A 175 -12.89 -6.26 -16.11
CA ASP A 175 -13.57 -6.97 -17.23
C ASP A 175 -14.17 -6.00 -18.27
N ALA A 176 -14.41 -4.75 -17.89
CA ALA A 176 -14.90 -3.71 -18.78
C ALA A 176 -13.79 -2.99 -19.57
N GLN A 177 -12.50 -3.23 -19.25
CA GLN A 177 -11.38 -2.63 -19.98
C GLN A 177 -11.01 -3.44 -21.21
N GLU A 178 -10.72 -2.76 -22.33
CA GLU A 178 -10.19 -3.43 -23.55
C GLU A 178 -8.77 -3.98 -23.29
N ASN A 179 -7.94 -3.19 -22.59
CA ASN A 179 -6.62 -3.56 -22.13
C ASN A 179 -6.61 -3.53 -20.59
N GLY A 180 -6.26 -4.66 -19.96
CA GLY A 180 -6.17 -4.77 -18.52
C GLY A 180 -4.75 -4.56 -18.01
N PHE A 181 -4.58 -4.58 -16.69
CA PHE A 181 -3.27 -4.72 -16.09
C PHE A 181 -2.66 -6.09 -16.43
N ALA A 182 -1.34 -6.15 -16.55
CA ALA A 182 -0.62 -7.42 -16.64
C ALA A 182 -0.83 -8.26 -15.38
N GLU A 183 -0.90 -7.61 -14.21
CA GLU A 183 -1.25 -8.22 -12.93
C GLU A 183 -2.01 -7.20 -12.04
N PRO A 184 -3.24 -7.49 -11.62
CA PRO A 184 -3.93 -6.65 -10.65
C PRO A 184 -3.54 -7.01 -9.21
N PHE A 185 -3.41 -5.99 -8.33
CA PHE A 185 -3.13 -6.18 -6.92
C PHE A 185 -4.18 -5.52 -6.01
N PHE A 186 -4.19 -5.94 -4.75
CA PHE A 186 -5.00 -5.33 -3.69
C PHE A 186 -4.12 -5.03 -2.49
N THR A 187 -4.37 -3.88 -1.83
CA THR A 187 -3.70 -3.52 -0.58
C THR A 187 -4.47 -4.03 0.64
N ALA A 188 -3.74 -4.28 1.73
CA ALA A 188 -4.30 -4.46 3.06
C ALA A 188 -3.28 -3.98 4.10
N PRO A 189 -3.71 -3.48 5.28
CA PRO A 189 -2.77 -2.99 6.29
C PRO A 189 -2.05 -4.15 6.99
N SER A 190 -0.84 -3.88 7.52
CA SER A 190 -0.18 -4.78 8.45
C SER A 190 -0.91 -4.84 9.80
N PRO A 191 -0.76 -5.89 10.60
CA PRO A 191 -1.24 -5.90 11.99
C PRO A 191 -0.54 -4.83 12.84
N GLY A 192 0.72 -4.49 12.52
CA GLY A 192 1.50 -3.53 13.28
C GLY A 192 1.03 -2.10 13.11
N ILE A 193 0.64 -1.67 11.89
CA ILE A 193 0.10 -0.31 11.70
C ILE A 193 -1.24 -0.15 12.43
N ILE A 194 -2.08 -1.18 12.46
CA ILE A 194 -3.33 -1.14 13.21
C ILE A 194 -3.03 -1.06 14.72
N ALA A 195 -2.12 -1.90 15.23
CA ALA A 195 -1.76 -1.89 16.64
C ALA A 195 -1.17 -0.55 17.10
N ALA A 196 -0.33 0.08 16.27
CA ALA A 196 0.30 1.35 16.55
C ALA A 196 -0.67 2.54 16.41
N ALA A 197 -1.60 2.48 15.46
CA ALA A 197 -2.56 3.55 15.20
C ALA A 197 -3.83 3.46 16.05
N MET A 198 -4.27 2.26 16.41
CA MET A 198 -5.47 2.01 17.22
C MET A 198 -5.03 1.40 18.56
N LEU A 199 -4.73 2.25 19.53
CA LEU A 199 -4.11 1.88 20.81
C LEU A 199 -4.82 0.72 21.51
N ASN A 200 -4.06 -0.24 22.02
CA ASN A 200 -4.57 -1.32 22.86
C ASN A 200 -5.12 -0.79 24.19
N ALA A 201 -6.40 -0.96 24.43
CA ALA A 201 -7.08 -0.66 25.70
C ALA A 201 -7.89 -1.87 26.23
N PHE A 202 -7.66 -3.08 25.67
CA PHE A 202 -8.43 -4.29 26.02
C PHE A 202 -7.56 -5.50 26.33
N TYR A 203 -6.50 -5.74 25.53
CA TYR A 203 -5.67 -6.94 25.68
C TYR A 203 -4.60 -6.73 26.77
N ASP A 204 -4.24 -7.80 27.47
CA ASP A 204 -3.26 -7.79 28.57
C ASP A 204 -1.86 -7.32 28.14
N ASN A 205 -1.49 -7.52 26.88
CA ASN A 205 -0.20 -7.12 26.33
C ASN A 205 -0.27 -6.90 24.81
N GLU A 206 0.79 -6.30 24.26
CA GLU A 206 0.89 -5.97 22.85
C GLU A 206 0.88 -7.21 21.93
N GLN A 207 1.52 -8.32 22.36
CA GLN A 207 1.56 -9.54 21.55
C GLN A 207 0.17 -10.18 21.40
N ALA A 208 -0.63 -10.22 22.46
CA ALA A 208 -2.00 -10.73 22.39
C ALA A 208 -2.87 -9.89 21.46
N TYR A 209 -2.65 -8.57 21.42
CA TYR A 209 -3.33 -7.68 20.48
C TYR A 209 -2.87 -7.92 19.04
N LEU A 210 -1.56 -8.00 18.79
CA LEU A 210 -1.01 -8.32 17.47
C LEU A 210 -1.52 -9.67 16.95
N ASP A 211 -1.59 -10.69 17.82
CA ASP A 211 -2.08 -12.01 17.44
C ASP A 211 -3.56 -11.97 17.03
N ALA A 212 -4.39 -11.25 17.77
CA ALA A 212 -5.80 -11.07 17.43
C ALA A 212 -5.99 -10.32 16.09
N LEU A 213 -5.17 -9.29 15.84
CA LEU A 213 -5.14 -8.56 14.57
C LEU A 213 -4.70 -9.47 13.41
N GLY A 214 -3.64 -10.25 13.61
CA GLY A 214 -3.15 -11.19 12.60
C GLY A 214 -4.19 -12.24 12.21
N GLU A 215 -4.92 -12.80 13.18
CA GLU A 215 -6.02 -13.74 12.94
C GLU A 215 -7.19 -13.08 12.20
N ALA A 216 -7.54 -11.85 12.55
CA ALA A 216 -8.59 -11.12 11.85
C ALA A 216 -8.18 -10.77 10.41
N LEU A 217 -6.97 -10.23 10.21
CA LEU A 217 -6.45 -9.86 8.89
C LEU A 217 -6.24 -11.06 7.97
N ARG A 218 -5.94 -12.26 8.50
CA ARG A 218 -5.84 -13.47 7.70
C ARG A 218 -7.09 -13.70 6.84
N VAL A 219 -8.28 -13.40 7.37
CA VAL A 219 -9.54 -13.52 6.62
C VAL A 219 -9.54 -12.61 5.39
N GLU A 220 -9.07 -11.38 5.54
CA GLU A 220 -8.97 -10.41 4.45
C GLU A 220 -7.90 -10.80 3.43
N TYR A 221 -6.69 -11.13 3.90
CA TYR A 221 -5.56 -11.53 3.06
C TYR A 221 -5.90 -12.75 2.19
N GLU A 222 -6.46 -13.81 2.79
CA GLU A 222 -6.88 -15.01 2.07
C GLU A 222 -8.01 -14.71 1.07
N THR A 223 -8.94 -13.81 1.40
CA THR A 223 -10.04 -13.45 0.50
C THR A 223 -9.52 -12.73 -0.73
N ILE A 224 -8.60 -11.76 -0.56
CA ILE A 224 -7.95 -11.04 -1.66
C ILE A 224 -7.24 -12.01 -2.61
N VAL A 225 -6.40 -12.90 -2.07
CA VAL A 225 -5.65 -13.85 -2.89
C VAL A 225 -6.56 -14.88 -3.56
N ARG A 226 -7.58 -15.41 -2.87
CA ARG A 226 -8.59 -16.29 -3.46
C ARG A 226 -9.41 -15.62 -4.57
N SER A 227 -9.59 -14.32 -4.49
CA SER A 227 -10.18 -13.53 -5.55
C SER A 227 -9.24 -13.33 -6.76
N GLY A 228 -8.01 -13.87 -6.73
CA GLY A 228 -7.05 -13.88 -7.83
C GLY A 228 -6.16 -12.64 -7.90
N PHE A 229 -6.17 -11.77 -6.89
CA PHE A 229 -5.33 -10.58 -6.81
C PHE A 229 -4.00 -10.88 -6.10
N LEU A 230 -2.93 -10.18 -6.52
CA LEU A 230 -1.72 -10.07 -5.74
C LEU A 230 -2.02 -9.29 -4.46
N LEU A 231 -1.59 -9.77 -3.30
CA LEU A 231 -1.73 -9.05 -2.03
C LEU A 231 -0.52 -8.14 -1.80
N GLN A 232 -0.76 -6.86 -1.55
CA GLN A 232 0.23 -5.96 -0.96
C GLN A 232 -0.13 -5.69 0.50
N ILE A 233 0.79 -5.98 1.42
CA ILE A 233 0.64 -5.59 2.83
C ILE A 233 1.35 -4.25 3.03
N ASP A 234 0.59 -3.21 3.42
CA ASP A 234 1.13 -1.90 3.73
C ASP A 234 1.54 -1.86 5.21
N ALA A 235 2.84 -1.79 5.43
CA ALA A 235 3.48 -1.89 6.74
C ALA A 235 4.45 -0.72 7.02
N PRO A 236 3.99 0.54 7.00
CA PRO A 236 4.84 1.67 7.37
C PRO A 236 5.32 1.58 8.82
N ASP A 237 4.60 0.89 9.68
CA ASP A 237 4.97 0.62 11.07
C ASP A 237 6.35 -0.01 11.23
N LEU A 238 6.80 -0.79 10.25
CA LEU A 238 8.11 -1.46 10.27
C LEU A 238 9.30 -0.50 10.07
N ALA A 239 9.05 0.78 9.78
CA ALA A 239 10.06 1.83 9.72
C ALA A 239 9.60 3.09 10.45
N MET A 240 8.40 3.59 10.16
CA MET A 240 7.85 4.85 10.67
C MET A 240 7.74 4.90 12.19
N GLU A 241 7.41 3.79 12.85
CA GLU A 241 7.19 3.80 14.31
C GLU A 241 8.46 4.07 15.10
N ARG A 242 9.67 3.95 14.48
CA ARG A 242 10.93 4.33 15.10
C ARG A 242 10.93 5.79 15.55
N HIS A 243 10.47 6.70 14.73
CA HIS A 243 10.43 8.14 15.04
C HIS A 243 9.05 8.64 15.50
N LEU A 244 8.13 7.71 15.79
CA LEU A 244 6.79 8.00 16.32
C LEU A 244 6.59 7.33 17.69
N THR A 245 6.22 6.08 17.75
CA THR A 245 5.94 5.36 19.02
C THR A 245 7.23 5.08 19.80
N TYR A 246 8.31 4.74 19.10
CA TYR A 246 9.61 4.34 19.70
C TYR A 246 10.66 5.45 19.74
N GLN A 247 10.25 6.71 19.54
CA GLN A 247 11.18 7.84 19.44
C GLN A 247 12.07 8.06 20.67
N ASP A 248 11.61 7.68 21.89
CA ASP A 248 12.33 7.84 23.16
C ASP A 248 12.90 6.51 23.68
N ARG A 249 12.91 5.45 22.87
CA ARG A 249 13.37 4.12 23.26
C ARG A 249 14.66 3.76 22.53
N PRO A 250 15.44 2.80 23.05
CA PRO A 250 16.55 2.21 22.30
C PRO A 250 16.11 1.66 20.95
N LEU A 251 17.03 1.61 19.97
CA LEU A 251 16.76 1.00 18.67
C LEU A 251 16.37 -0.49 18.81
N SER A 252 16.97 -1.20 19.77
CA SER A 252 16.65 -2.61 20.05
C SER A 252 15.16 -2.83 20.32
N ASP A 253 14.51 -1.96 21.11
CA ASP A 253 13.09 -2.09 21.44
C ASP A 253 12.21 -1.95 20.19
N PHE A 254 12.62 -1.08 19.28
CA PHE A 254 11.95 -0.92 17.99
C PHE A 254 12.16 -2.15 17.10
N LEU A 255 13.38 -2.67 17.01
CA LEU A 255 13.65 -3.88 16.22
C LEU A 255 12.91 -5.12 16.76
N GLU A 256 12.80 -5.27 18.09
CA GLU A 256 11.97 -6.30 18.70
C GLU A 256 10.47 -6.16 18.31
N PHE A 257 9.96 -4.93 18.22
CA PHE A 257 8.61 -4.70 17.70
C PHE A 257 8.50 -5.13 16.23
N VAL A 258 9.46 -4.75 15.38
CA VAL A 258 9.50 -5.15 13.96
C VAL A 258 9.50 -6.68 13.83
N GLU A 259 10.31 -7.39 14.63
CA GLU A 259 10.35 -8.86 14.65
C GLU A 259 9.00 -9.47 15.03
N ARG A 260 8.35 -8.94 16.07
CA ARG A 260 7.01 -9.40 16.49
C ARG A 260 5.96 -9.19 15.39
N VAL A 261 5.98 -8.05 14.72
CA VAL A 261 5.06 -7.75 13.62
C VAL A 261 5.31 -8.67 12.41
N VAL A 262 6.57 -8.84 12.00
CA VAL A 262 6.94 -9.77 10.91
C VAL A 262 6.51 -11.20 11.26
N GLY A 263 6.74 -11.64 12.48
CA GLY A 263 6.26 -12.95 12.94
C GLY A 263 4.74 -13.09 12.88
N THR A 264 4.00 -12.03 13.19
CA THR A 264 2.52 -12.02 13.11
C THR A 264 2.04 -12.03 11.65
N ILE A 265 2.69 -11.25 10.76
CA ILE A 265 2.42 -11.29 9.32
C ILE A 265 2.63 -12.71 8.78
N ASN A 266 3.74 -13.36 9.12
CA ASN A 266 4.03 -14.73 8.67
C ASN A 266 2.96 -15.73 9.12
N ARG A 267 2.45 -15.62 10.36
CA ARG A 267 1.33 -16.44 10.83
C ARG A 267 0.03 -16.17 10.08
N ALA A 268 -0.25 -14.90 9.77
CA ALA A 268 -1.44 -14.54 8.98
C ALA A 268 -1.35 -15.04 7.53
N LEU A 269 -0.14 -15.20 6.99
CA LEU A 269 0.13 -15.67 5.64
C LEU A 269 0.29 -17.20 5.52
N VAL A 270 0.07 -17.97 6.57
CA VAL A 270 0.38 -19.42 6.61
C VAL A 270 -0.23 -20.23 5.47
N ASN A 271 -1.38 -19.81 4.94
CA ASN A 271 -2.07 -20.48 3.83
C ASN A 271 -1.85 -19.79 2.46
N ILE A 272 -1.07 -18.73 2.40
CA ILE A 272 -0.85 -17.91 1.18
C ILE A 272 0.55 -18.17 0.66
N PRO A 273 0.72 -18.55 -0.62
CA PRO A 273 2.03 -18.67 -1.23
C PRO A 273 2.78 -17.33 -1.18
N ARG A 274 4.08 -17.35 -0.86
CA ARG A 274 4.88 -16.14 -0.71
C ARG A 274 4.95 -15.30 -1.99
N ASP A 275 4.92 -15.95 -3.15
CA ASP A 275 4.93 -15.35 -4.48
C ASP A 275 3.59 -14.71 -4.89
N ARG A 276 2.60 -14.70 -3.98
CA ARG A 276 1.34 -13.95 -4.10
C ARG A 276 1.29 -12.73 -3.18
N VAL A 277 2.40 -12.39 -2.49
CA VAL A 277 2.45 -11.32 -1.50
C VAL A 277 3.65 -10.42 -1.71
N ARG A 278 3.43 -9.12 -1.65
CA ARG A 278 4.50 -8.10 -1.52
C ARG A 278 4.27 -7.26 -0.25
N LEU A 279 5.35 -6.83 0.38
CA LEU A 279 5.36 -6.04 1.61
C LEU A 279 5.86 -4.63 1.31
N HIS A 280 5.02 -3.62 1.52
CA HIS A 280 5.40 -2.23 1.37
C HIS A 280 5.81 -1.66 2.72
N VAL A 281 7.04 -1.14 2.78
CA VAL A 281 7.62 -0.51 3.97
C VAL A 281 8.10 0.88 3.62
N CYS A 282 7.64 1.89 4.37
CA CYS A 282 8.05 3.28 4.20
C CYS A 282 8.13 4.00 5.56
N TRP A 283 8.67 5.20 5.56
CA TRP A 283 8.87 6.02 6.77
C TRP A 283 7.73 7.01 7.05
N GLY A 284 6.59 6.80 6.41
CA GLY A 284 5.42 7.67 6.52
C GLY A 284 5.26 8.60 5.32
N ASN A 285 4.00 8.79 4.91
CA ASN A 285 3.64 9.60 3.74
C ASN A 285 3.34 11.05 4.17
N TYR A 286 4.37 11.81 4.51
CA TYR A 286 4.26 13.22 4.83
C TYR A 286 5.49 13.99 4.30
N GLU A 287 5.28 15.20 3.84
CA GLU A 287 6.36 16.10 3.52
C GLU A 287 6.96 16.64 4.83
N GLY A 288 8.15 16.20 5.17
CA GLY A 288 8.79 16.51 6.43
C GLY A 288 10.30 16.42 6.40
N PRO A 289 10.97 16.75 7.52
CA PRO A 289 12.43 16.70 7.60
C PRO A 289 13.00 15.30 7.46
N HIS A 290 12.30 14.26 7.93
CA HIS A 290 12.72 12.85 7.88
C HIS A 290 14.12 12.56 8.45
N ASP A 291 14.66 13.45 9.30
CA ASP A 291 16.03 13.34 9.84
C ASP A 291 16.08 12.53 11.13
N CYS A 292 14.95 11.96 11.55
CA CYS A 292 14.83 11.02 12.67
C CYS A 292 14.45 9.59 12.22
N ASP A 293 14.41 9.34 10.92
CA ASP A 293 14.07 8.04 10.34
C ASP A 293 15.13 6.99 10.67
N VAL A 294 14.70 5.75 10.88
CA VAL A 294 15.62 4.61 11.02
C VAL A 294 16.26 4.32 9.66
N PRO A 295 17.59 4.09 9.59
CA PRO A 295 18.22 3.66 8.35
C PRO A 295 17.70 2.30 7.87
N LEU A 296 17.56 2.12 6.55
CA LEU A 296 17.12 0.85 5.94
C LEU A 296 18.02 -0.32 6.34
N GLN A 297 19.34 -0.09 6.48
CA GLN A 297 20.29 -1.11 6.90
C GLN A 297 19.98 -1.74 8.27
N ASP A 298 19.29 -1.04 9.15
CA ASP A 298 18.96 -1.52 10.49
C ASP A 298 17.69 -2.37 10.50
N VAL A 299 16.72 -2.11 9.60
CA VAL A 299 15.44 -2.82 9.55
C VAL A 299 15.40 -3.90 8.47
N LEU A 300 16.08 -3.73 7.35
CA LEU A 300 16.01 -4.66 6.22
C LEU A 300 16.39 -6.12 6.59
N PRO A 301 17.37 -6.38 7.45
CA PRO A 301 17.67 -7.76 7.89
C PRO A 301 16.45 -8.46 8.52
N VAL A 302 15.63 -7.73 9.29
CA VAL A 302 14.39 -8.27 9.90
C VAL A 302 13.29 -8.41 8.85
N LEU A 303 13.17 -7.44 7.93
CA LEU A 303 12.17 -7.48 6.85
C LEU A 303 12.36 -8.70 5.93
N LEU A 304 13.61 -9.16 5.73
CA LEU A 304 13.91 -10.35 4.95
C LEU A 304 13.40 -11.65 5.57
N HIS A 305 13.02 -11.65 6.85
CA HIS A 305 12.35 -12.77 7.50
C HIS A 305 10.85 -12.84 7.17
N ALA A 306 10.27 -11.82 6.51
CA ALA A 306 8.88 -11.86 6.05
C ALA A 306 8.72 -12.88 4.92
N ASN A 307 7.69 -13.72 5.03
CA ASN A 307 7.38 -14.75 4.02
C ASN A 307 6.64 -14.15 2.81
N VAL A 308 7.33 -13.25 2.09
CA VAL A 308 6.79 -12.50 0.94
C VAL A 308 7.71 -12.61 -0.27
N GLY A 309 7.12 -12.61 -1.47
CA GLY A 309 7.87 -12.67 -2.73
C GLY A 309 8.42 -11.33 -3.18
N GLY A 310 7.89 -10.21 -2.66
CA GLY A 310 8.36 -8.87 -3.04
C GLY A 310 8.47 -7.91 -1.87
N LEU A 311 9.45 -6.99 -1.93
CA LEU A 311 9.56 -5.84 -1.05
C LEU A 311 9.36 -4.56 -1.87
N VAL A 312 8.49 -3.67 -1.40
CA VAL A 312 8.26 -2.34 -1.99
C VAL A 312 8.93 -1.32 -1.09
N LEU A 313 9.99 -0.67 -1.59
CA LEU A 313 10.88 0.19 -0.82
C LEU A 313 11.06 1.55 -1.50
N PRO A 314 11.01 2.68 -0.79
CA PRO A 314 11.19 4.02 -1.33
C PRO A 314 12.66 4.34 -1.59
N PHE A 315 12.98 4.81 -2.81
CA PHE A 315 14.31 5.27 -3.21
C PHE A 315 14.26 6.60 -4.03
N ALA A 316 13.09 7.25 -4.10
CA ALA A 316 12.96 8.56 -4.77
C ALA A 316 13.13 9.72 -3.79
N ASN A 317 12.65 9.58 -2.55
CA ASN A 317 12.78 10.60 -1.52
C ASN A 317 14.27 10.91 -1.24
N PRO A 318 14.68 12.18 -1.22
CA PRO A 318 16.09 12.59 -0.99
C PRO A 318 16.72 12.01 0.29
N ARG A 319 15.93 11.71 1.32
CA ARG A 319 16.44 11.10 2.58
C ARG A 319 16.85 9.64 2.40
N HIS A 320 16.14 8.91 1.53
CA HIS A 320 16.30 7.46 1.35
C HIS A 320 16.90 7.08 -0.01
N ALA A 321 17.06 8.04 -0.94
CA ALA A 321 17.55 7.80 -2.30
C ALA A 321 18.94 7.14 -2.38
N HIS A 322 19.74 7.21 -1.32
CA HIS A 322 21.07 6.58 -1.23
C HIS A 322 21.02 5.14 -0.69
N GLU A 323 19.90 4.72 -0.08
CA GLU A 323 19.81 3.47 0.68
C GLU A 323 19.71 2.21 -0.20
N TYR A 324 19.58 2.37 -1.54
CA TYR A 324 19.71 1.23 -2.46
C TYR A 324 21.05 0.48 -2.28
N HIS A 325 22.10 1.16 -1.80
CA HIS A 325 23.38 0.52 -1.49
C HIS A 325 23.30 -0.57 -0.40
N VAL A 326 22.24 -0.57 0.41
CA VAL A 326 22.02 -1.62 1.40
C VAL A 326 21.76 -2.96 0.72
N LEU A 327 21.11 -2.94 -0.45
CA LEU A 327 20.80 -4.14 -1.25
C LEU A 327 22.07 -4.82 -1.79
N GLU A 328 23.18 -4.09 -1.98
CA GLU A 328 24.46 -4.64 -2.42
C GLU A 328 25.11 -5.58 -1.39
N LYS A 329 24.74 -5.41 -0.11
CA LYS A 329 25.36 -6.08 1.04
C LYS A 329 24.54 -7.24 1.60
N LEU A 330 23.30 -7.39 1.13
CA LEU A 330 22.37 -8.38 1.67
C LEU A 330 21.97 -9.38 0.60
N THR A 331 21.85 -10.63 1.01
CA THR A 331 21.38 -11.69 0.12
C THR A 331 19.85 -11.73 0.17
N LEU A 332 19.22 -11.29 -0.91
CA LEU A 332 17.79 -11.48 -1.12
C LEU A 332 17.50 -12.96 -1.40
N HIS A 333 16.29 -13.41 -1.03
CA HIS A 333 15.84 -14.75 -1.45
C HIS A 333 15.88 -14.85 -2.99
N PRO A 334 16.28 -16.01 -3.60
CA PRO A 334 16.51 -16.10 -5.05
C PRO A 334 15.36 -15.66 -5.95
N ASP A 335 14.12 -15.84 -5.51
CA ASP A 335 12.90 -15.45 -6.24
C ASP A 335 12.29 -14.12 -5.73
N GLN A 336 12.93 -13.45 -4.78
CA GLN A 336 12.39 -12.20 -4.21
C GLN A 336 12.66 -11.02 -5.14
N ILE A 337 11.63 -10.24 -5.40
CA ILE A 337 11.71 -9.01 -6.20
C ILE A 337 11.77 -7.76 -5.31
N ILE A 338 12.33 -6.69 -5.86
CA ILE A 338 12.31 -5.34 -5.30
C ILE A 338 11.44 -4.46 -6.19
N VAL A 339 10.36 -3.94 -5.64
CA VAL A 339 9.63 -2.81 -6.22
C VAL A 339 10.31 -1.54 -5.73
N ALA A 340 11.05 -0.91 -6.61
CA ALA A 340 11.83 0.29 -6.31
C ALA A 340 10.97 1.54 -6.45
N GLY A 341 10.75 2.29 -5.39
CA GLY A 341 10.20 3.63 -5.46
C GLY A 341 11.14 4.55 -6.22
N VAL A 342 10.70 5.02 -7.39
CA VAL A 342 11.48 5.92 -8.26
C VAL A 342 10.74 7.23 -8.53
N ILE A 343 9.53 7.37 -8.00
CA ILE A 343 8.68 8.55 -8.04
C ILE A 343 8.35 8.99 -6.61
N ASP A 344 8.50 10.27 -6.32
CA ASP A 344 8.12 10.89 -5.05
C ASP A 344 6.63 11.30 -5.08
N PRO A 345 5.75 10.78 -4.20
CA PRO A 345 4.33 11.13 -4.18
C PRO A 345 4.01 12.45 -3.45
N LEU A 346 5.00 13.18 -2.94
CA LEU A 346 4.79 14.34 -2.07
C LEU A 346 5.07 15.68 -2.76
N THR A 347 5.75 15.68 -3.91
CA THR A 347 6.11 16.89 -4.65
C THR A 347 5.42 16.99 -6.00
N HIS A 348 5.13 18.22 -6.48
CA HIS A 348 4.58 18.47 -7.80
C HIS A 348 5.61 18.40 -8.93
N PHE A 349 6.89 18.18 -8.63
CA PHE A 349 7.88 17.94 -9.69
C PHE A 349 7.53 16.65 -10.43
N ILE A 350 7.31 16.74 -11.73
CA ILE A 350 7.25 15.57 -12.60
C ILE A 350 8.68 15.16 -12.87
N GLU A 351 9.08 13.97 -12.44
CA GLU A 351 10.42 13.43 -12.64
C GLU A 351 10.74 13.34 -14.12
N HIS A 352 11.91 13.80 -14.52
CA HIS A 352 12.37 13.59 -15.88
C HIS A 352 12.59 12.09 -16.14
N PRO A 353 12.12 11.51 -17.26
CA PRO A 353 12.25 10.07 -17.51
C PRO A 353 13.69 9.53 -17.42
N GLU A 354 14.71 10.31 -17.79
CA GLU A 354 16.11 9.93 -17.58
C GLU A 354 16.48 9.80 -16.11
N VAL A 355 15.98 10.68 -15.23
CA VAL A 355 16.20 10.56 -13.78
C VAL A 355 15.54 9.31 -13.23
N VAL A 356 14.35 8.96 -13.73
CA VAL A 356 13.67 7.70 -13.37
C VAL A 356 14.48 6.51 -13.83
N ALA A 357 14.97 6.52 -15.07
CA ALA A 357 15.82 5.45 -15.62
C ALA A 357 17.10 5.27 -14.79
N GLU A 358 17.80 6.35 -14.43
CA GLU A 358 18.97 6.30 -13.56
C GLU A 358 18.66 5.69 -12.18
N ARG A 359 17.52 6.04 -11.58
CA ARG A 359 17.09 5.46 -10.29
C ARG A 359 16.87 3.96 -10.41
N ILE A 360 16.19 3.50 -11.48
CA ILE A 360 15.98 2.08 -11.77
C ILE A 360 17.33 1.36 -11.93
N GLU A 361 18.23 1.88 -12.76
CA GLU A 361 19.54 1.29 -13.04
C GLU A 361 20.40 1.16 -11.75
N ARG A 362 20.32 2.13 -10.82
CA ARG A 362 21.01 2.05 -9.53
C ARG A 362 20.51 0.87 -8.71
N VAL A 363 19.19 0.69 -8.60
CA VAL A 363 18.60 -0.45 -7.87
C VAL A 363 18.91 -1.78 -8.58
N VAL A 364 18.81 -1.84 -9.90
CA VAL A 364 19.18 -3.04 -10.67
C VAL A 364 20.64 -3.43 -10.42
N ARG A 365 21.54 -2.45 -10.43
CA ARG A 365 22.96 -2.71 -10.13
C ARG A 365 23.16 -3.26 -8.72
N ALA A 366 22.45 -2.72 -7.74
CA ALA A 366 22.52 -3.18 -6.36
C ALA A 366 21.95 -4.59 -6.16
N VAL A 367 20.85 -4.92 -6.85
CA VAL A 367 20.22 -6.25 -6.83
C VAL A 367 21.00 -7.26 -7.66
N GLY A 368 21.67 -6.82 -8.73
CA GLY A 368 22.48 -7.65 -9.64
C GLY A 368 21.67 -8.39 -10.72
N ASP A 369 20.35 -8.18 -10.79
CA ASP A 369 19.47 -8.84 -11.75
C ASP A 369 18.28 -7.93 -12.13
N PRO A 370 18.19 -7.44 -13.39
CA PRO A 370 17.09 -6.58 -13.81
C PRO A 370 15.73 -7.27 -13.76
N THR A 371 15.68 -8.59 -13.89
CA THR A 371 14.40 -9.33 -13.86
C THR A 371 13.73 -9.31 -12.49
N ARG A 372 14.47 -8.92 -11.45
CA ARG A 372 14.02 -8.84 -10.05
C ARG A 372 13.68 -7.42 -9.58
N VAL A 373 13.68 -6.45 -10.48
CA VAL A 373 13.37 -5.05 -10.17
C VAL A 373 12.15 -4.58 -10.94
N ILE A 374 11.18 -3.98 -10.24
CA ILE A 374 9.99 -3.35 -10.80
C ILE A 374 10.04 -1.87 -10.40
N ALA A 375 9.73 -0.95 -11.32
CA ALA A 375 9.63 0.46 -11.02
C ALA A 375 8.32 0.79 -10.32
N GLY A 376 8.37 1.56 -9.22
CA GLY A 376 7.21 1.93 -8.42
C GLY A 376 7.27 3.36 -7.91
N VAL A 377 6.33 3.68 -7.03
CA VAL A 377 6.24 4.96 -6.31
C VAL A 377 6.65 4.74 -4.87
N ASP A 378 7.26 5.73 -4.22
CA ASP A 378 7.74 5.60 -2.82
C ASP A 378 6.62 5.30 -1.83
N CYS A 379 5.41 5.84 -2.05
CA CYS A 379 4.22 5.63 -1.25
C CYS A 379 2.95 5.91 -2.06
N GLY A 380 1.76 5.80 -1.45
CA GLY A 380 0.50 6.17 -2.08
C GLY A 380 0.35 7.68 -2.27
N PHE A 381 -0.44 8.11 -3.25
CA PHE A 381 -0.69 9.53 -3.52
C PHE A 381 -1.76 10.14 -2.60
N ASP A 382 -2.68 9.33 -2.04
CA ASP A 382 -3.74 9.80 -1.12
C ASP A 382 -4.07 8.74 -0.07
N THR A 383 -3.12 8.45 0.82
CA THR A 383 -3.18 7.35 1.81
C THR A 383 -4.32 7.48 2.83
N SER A 384 -4.82 8.68 3.03
CA SER A 384 -6.07 9.00 3.74
C SER A 384 -6.80 10.06 2.95
N ALA A 385 -8.09 9.90 2.72
CA ALA A 385 -8.87 10.76 1.86
C ALA A 385 -8.67 12.25 2.18
N GLY A 386 -8.17 13.01 1.18
CA GLY A 386 -7.86 14.43 1.29
C GLY A 386 -6.48 14.75 1.89
N ARG A 387 -5.61 13.76 2.10
CA ARG A 387 -4.22 13.97 2.54
C ARG A 387 -3.21 13.99 1.41
N GLY A 388 -3.64 13.69 0.20
CA GLY A 388 -2.82 13.82 -1.00
C GLY A 388 -2.21 15.21 -1.12
N LYS A 389 -0.94 15.28 -1.56
CA LYS A 389 -0.18 16.54 -1.72
C LYS A 389 -0.09 16.99 -3.16
N VAL A 390 -0.20 16.05 -4.09
CA VAL A 390 0.01 16.25 -5.52
C VAL A 390 -1.35 16.36 -6.22
N ALA A 391 -1.50 17.35 -7.09
CA ALA A 391 -2.70 17.53 -7.90
C ALA A 391 -2.93 16.32 -8.83
N ASP A 392 -4.18 15.95 -9.05
CA ASP A 392 -4.58 14.72 -9.74
C ASP A 392 -3.95 14.58 -11.13
N ASP A 393 -3.98 15.66 -11.93
CA ASP A 393 -3.39 15.69 -13.28
C ASP A 393 -1.86 15.51 -13.26
N VAL A 394 -1.19 16.04 -12.24
CA VAL A 394 0.25 15.85 -12.02
C VAL A 394 0.56 14.40 -11.61
N VAL A 395 -0.32 13.74 -10.85
CA VAL A 395 -0.15 12.30 -10.51
C VAL A 395 -0.06 11.44 -11.77
N TRP A 396 -0.97 11.65 -12.72
CA TRP A 396 -0.96 10.88 -13.98
C TRP A 396 0.26 11.20 -14.83
N ALA A 397 0.71 12.46 -14.87
CA ALA A 397 1.92 12.86 -15.55
C ALA A 397 3.18 12.23 -14.94
N LYS A 398 3.26 12.13 -13.60
CA LYS A 398 4.34 11.43 -12.87
C LYS A 398 4.36 9.93 -13.19
N MET A 399 3.20 9.28 -13.25
CA MET A 399 3.09 7.86 -13.62
C MET A 399 3.53 7.64 -15.08
N SER A 400 3.14 8.54 -16.01
CA SER A 400 3.58 8.46 -17.40
C SER A 400 5.09 8.67 -17.53
N ALA A 401 5.67 9.58 -16.74
CA ALA A 401 7.13 9.79 -16.68
C ALA A 401 7.84 8.55 -16.12
N MET A 402 7.23 7.82 -15.17
CA MET A 402 7.74 6.55 -14.67
C MET A 402 7.75 5.47 -15.75
N ALA A 403 6.66 5.34 -16.50
CA ALA A 403 6.55 4.36 -17.58
C ALA A 403 7.58 4.65 -18.69
N GLU A 404 7.78 5.90 -19.06
CA GLU A 404 8.80 6.29 -20.03
C GLU A 404 10.22 6.03 -19.50
N GLY A 405 10.50 6.35 -18.23
CA GLY A 405 11.78 6.04 -17.59
C GLY A 405 12.05 4.53 -17.52
N ALA A 406 11.04 3.73 -17.22
CA ALA A 406 11.14 2.26 -17.26
C ALA A 406 11.44 1.75 -18.67
N ARG A 407 10.84 2.35 -19.71
CA ARG A 407 11.14 2.04 -21.12
C ARG A 407 12.59 2.36 -21.48
N ILE A 408 13.10 3.53 -21.05
CA ILE A 408 14.50 3.93 -21.27
C ILE A 408 15.46 2.95 -20.56
N ALA A 409 15.21 2.64 -19.29
CA ALA A 409 16.02 1.68 -18.54
C ALA A 409 15.99 0.28 -19.17
N SER A 410 14.82 -0.17 -19.63
CA SER A 410 14.68 -1.47 -20.30
C SER A 410 15.59 -1.59 -21.53
N ALA A 411 15.63 -0.56 -22.37
CA ALA A 411 16.49 -0.55 -23.57
C ALA A 411 18.00 -0.61 -23.25
N ARG A 412 18.40 -0.33 -22.00
CA ARG A 412 19.80 -0.38 -21.53
C ARG A 412 20.14 -1.65 -20.78
N LEU A 413 19.12 -2.32 -20.22
CA LEU A 413 19.30 -3.44 -19.29
C LEU A 413 18.96 -4.80 -19.91
N PHE A 414 18.13 -4.84 -20.96
CA PHE A 414 17.70 -6.02 -21.71
C PHE A 414 18.11 -5.92 -23.18
#